data_d19ee814bf424f852e5d0ad28853876b
#
_entry.id   d19ee814bf424f852e5d0ad28853876b
#
_cell.length_a   1.000
_cell.length_b   1.000
_cell.length_c   1.000
_cell.angle_alpha   90.00
_cell.angle_beta   90.00
_cell.angle_gamma   90.00
#
_symmetry.space_group_name_H-M   'P 1'
#
loop_
_entity.id
_entity.type
_entity.pdbx_description
1 polymer ?
#
loop_
_entity_poly.entity_id
_entity_poly.type
_entity_poly.pdbx_seq_one_letter_code
_entity_poly.pdbx_strand_id
1 'polypeptide(L)'
;MKITKLTTFIVPPRWCFLKVETDEGVTGWGEPVVEGRAHTVAAAVEELSDYLIGKDPRNIEDIWTVLYRGGFYRGGAVHMSALAGIDQALWDIKGKALGVSVSDLLGGQVRDKIRVYSWIGGDRPADTARAAKEAVGRGFTAVKMNGTEELQFLDTFEKVDLALANVAAVRDAVGPNVGIGVDFHGRVHKPMAKVLMKELDPYKLMFIEEPVLSENYEALKELAPLTSTPIALGERLFSRWDFKRVLSEGYVDIIQPDASHAGGITETRKIANMAEAYDVALALHCPLGPIALAACLQLDAACYNAFIQEQSLGIHYNESNDLLDYVKDARVFDYEKGFVKIPNGPGLGIEINEEYVIERAAVGHRWRNPIWRHADGSFAEW
;
A
#
# COMPACT_ATOMS: atom_id res chain seq x y z
N MET A 1 -4.39 -29.47 -11.96
CA MET A 1 -4.12 -28.05 -12.36
C MET A 1 -2.63 -27.76 -12.30
N LYS A 2 -2.08 -27.20 -13.36
CA LYS A 2 -0.65 -26.81 -13.45
C LYS A 2 -0.55 -25.43 -14.08
N ILE A 3 0.38 -24.63 -13.61
CA ILE A 3 0.73 -23.34 -14.20
C ILE A 3 1.34 -23.59 -15.59
N THR A 4 0.86 -22.88 -16.60
CA THR A 4 1.32 -23.01 -17.99
C THR A 4 2.00 -21.76 -18.51
N LYS A 5 1.62 -20.57 -17.99
CA LYS A 5 2.15 -19.30 -18.49
C LYS A 5 2.01 -18.19 -17.46
N LEU A 6 3.00 -17.30 -17.44
CA LEU A 6 2.96 -16.01 -16.77
C LEU A 6 3.09 -14.90 -17.82
N THR A 7 2.30 -13.83 -17.69
CA THR A 7 2.37 -12.68 -18.59
C THR A 7 2.26 -11.40 -17.79
N THR A 8 3.26 -10.53 -17.87
CA THR A 8 3.26 -9.21 -17.23
C THR A 8 2.81 -8.13 -18.20
N PHE A 9 2.10 -7.13 -17.70
CA PHE A 9 1.57 -5.98 -18.43
C PHE A 9 1.98 -4.70 -17.72
N ILE A 10 2.82 -3.88 -18.37
CA ILE A 10 3.16 -2.54 -17.88
C ILE A 10 2.08 -1.59 -18.34
N VAL A 11 1.26 -1.08 -17.44
CA VAL A 11 0.07 -0.28 -17.76
C VAL A 11 0.08 1.09 -17.07
N PRO A 12 -0.42 2.15 -17.74
CA PRO A 12 -0.62 3.44 -17.09
C PRO A 12 -1.53 3.32 -15.85
N PRO A 13 -1.42 4.25 -14.88
CA PRO A 13 -0.49 5.39 -14.86
C PRO A 13 0.95 4.96 -14.51
N ARG A 14 1.13 3.92 -13.65
CA ARG A 14 2.46 3.49 -13.16
C ARG A 14 2.50 2.04 -12.66
N TRP A 15 1.57 1.19 -13.11
CA TRP A 15 1.36 -0.16 -12.58
C TRP A 15 1.97 -1.26 -13.45
N CYS A 16 2.07 -2.45 -12.87
CA CYS A 16 2.42 -3.68 -13.55
C CYS A 16 1.43 -4.77 -13.11
N PHE A 17 0.70 -5.34 -14.04
CA PHE A 17 -0.20 -6.45 -13.77
C PHE A 17 0.43 -7.76 -14.23
N LEU A 18 0.07 -8.84 -13.55
CA LEU A 18 0.48 -10.21 -13.85
C LEU A 18 -0.75 -11.07 -14.07
N LYS A 19 -0.78 -11.80 -15.19
CA LYS A 19 -1.73 -12.89 -15.43
C LYS A 19 -1.01 -14.22 -15.33
N VAL A 20 -1.55 -15.16 -14.54
CA VAL A 20 -1.09 -16.54 -14.43
C VAL A 20 -2.16 -17.46 -15.01
N GLU A 21 -1.78 -18.32 -15.96
CA GLU A 21 -2.67 -19.23 -16.69
C GLU A 21 -2.39 -20.68 -16.28
N THR A 22 -3.43 -21.50 -16.28
CA THR A 22 -3.33 -22.94 -15.96
C THR A 22 -3.84 -23.84 -17.07
N ASP A 23 -3.45 -25.11 -17.05
CA ASP A 23 -3.89 -26.14 -18.00
C ASP A 23 -5.39 -26.52 -17.88
N GLU A 24 -6.06 -26.09 -16.82
CA GLU A 24 -7.50 -26.27 -16.60
C GLU A 24 -8.32 -25.01 -16.97
N GLY A 25 -7.69 -23.98 -17.55
CA GLY A 25 -8.36 -22.74 -17.98
C GLY A 25 -8.69 -21.77 -16.86
N VAL A 26 -8.34 -22.08 -15.62
CA VAL A 26 -8.46 -21.12 -14.51
C VAL A 26 -7.29 -20.14 -14.58
N THR A 27 -7.59 -18.84 -14.50
CA THR A 27 -6.59 -17.77 -14.55
C THR A 27 -6.65 -16.90 -13.31
N GLY A 28 -5.49 -16.45 -12.82
CA GLY A 28 -5.40 -15.50 -11.71
C GLY A 28 -4.64 -14.23 -12.06
N TRP A 29 -4.94 -13.18 -11.36
CA TRP A 29 -4.32 -11.88 -11.52
C TRP A 29 -3.57 -11.45 -10.27
N GLY A 30 -2.43 -10.78 -10.47
CA GLY A 30 -1.64 -10.15 -9.42
C GLY A 30 -1.09 -8.81 -9.88
N GLU A 31 -0.55 -8.04 -8.95
CA GLU A 31 0.02 -6.71 -9.23
C GLU A 31 1.44 -6.61 -8.66
N PRO A 32 2.45 -7.20 -9.36
CA PRO A 32 3.85 -7.10 -9.00
C PRO A 32 4.39 -5.73 -9.42
N VAL A 33 4.46 -4.79 -8.53
CA VAL A 33 4.92 -3.43 -8.84
C VAL A 33 5.81 -2.87 -7.74
N VAL A 34 6.81 -2.08 -8.13
CA VAL A 34 7.47 -1.08 -7.29
C VAL A 34 7.45 0.20 -8.11
N GLU A 35 6.97 1.28 -7.54
CA GLU A 35 6.87 2.57 -8.22
C GLU A 35 8.25 3.02 -8.72
N GLY A 36 8.31 3.39 -9.98
CA GLY A 36 9.55 3.72 -10.67
C GLY A 36 10.43 2.53 -11.08
N ARG A 37 10.05 1.28 -10.76
CA ARG A 37 10.80 0.05 -11.05
C ARG A 37 9.95 -1.04 -11.72
N ALA A 38 8.78 -0.74 -12.27
CA ALA A 38 7.86 -1.72 -12.84
C ALA A 38 8.53 -2.70 -13.83
N HIS A 39 9.39 -2.20 -14.72
CA HIS A 39 10.15 -3.05 -15.67
C HIS A 39 11.13 -4.01 -14.97
N THR A 40 11.76 -3.58 -13.88
CA THR A 40 12.68 -4.44 -13.11
C THR A 40 11.91 -5.54 -12.40
N VAL A 41 10.74 -5.23 -11.85
CA VAL A 41 9.88 -6.22 -11.20
C VAL A 41 9.31 -7.20 -12.23
N ALA A 42 8.91 -6.74 -13.42
CA ALA A 42 8.46 -7.61 -14.50
C ALA A 42 9.56 -8.61 -14.93
N ALA A 43 10.81 -8.17 -15.04
CA ALA A 43 11.95 -9.06 -15.32
C ALA A 43 12.17 -10.09 -14.18
N ALA A 44 12.03 -9.68 -12.93
CA ALA A 44 12.12 -10.60 -11.80
C ALA A 44 10.99 -11.66 -11.81
N VAL A 45 9.76 -11.28 -12.20
CA VAL A 45 8.67 -12.25 -12.40
C VAL A 45 9.01 -13.26 -13.50
N GLU A 46 9.62 -12.80 -14.61
CA GLU A 46 10.06 -13.67 -15.70
C GLU A 46 11.08 -14.70 -15.21
N GLU A 47 12.13 -14.30 -14.49
CA GLU A 47 13.10 -15.23 -13.90
C GLU A 47 12.47 -16.22 -12.92
N LEU A 48 11.55 -15.77 -12.09
CA LEU A 48 10.86 -16.62 -11.13
C LEU A 48 9.91 -17.63 -11.80
N SER A 49 9.48 -17.39 -13.05
CA SER A 49 8.59 -18.29 -13.79
C SER A 49 9.16 -19.69 -13.98
N ASP A 50 10.49 -19.84 -14.05
CA ASP A 50 11.17 -21.12 -14.20
C ASP A 50 10.87 -22.08 -13.01
N TYR A 51 10.59 -21.54 -11.84
CA TYR A 51 10.22 -22.34 -10.66
C TYR A 51 8.72 -22.65 -10.59
N LEU A 52 7.90 -22.03 -11.43
CA LEU A 52 6.44 -22.05 -11.36
C LEU A 52 5.82 -22.93 -12.44
N ILE A 53 6.34 -22.89 -13.66
CA ILE A 53 5.78 -23.64 -14.80
C ILE A 53 5.71 -25.14 -14.46
N GLY A 54 4.53 -25.74 -14.67
CA GLY A 54 4.22 -27.14 -14.36
C GLY A 54 3.90 -27.44 -12.89
N LYS A 55 3.99 -26.45 -11.97
CA LYS A 55 3.61 -26.59 -10.57
C LYS A 55 2.10 -26.44 -10.38
N ASP A 56 1.58 -27.02 -9.30
CA ASP A 56 0.20 -26.83 -8.89
C ASP A 56 0.05 -25.49 -8.16
N PRO A 57 -0.70 -24.50 -8.69
CA PRO A 57 -0.84 -23.18 -8.12
C PRO A 57 -1.53 -23.17 -6.75
N ARG A 58 -2.20 -24.26 -6.37
CA ARG A 58 -2.89 -24.38 -5.07
C ARG A 58 -1.95 -24.57 -3.90
N ASN A 59 -0.68 -24.96 -4.14
CA ASN A 59 0.36 -25.17 -3.12
C ASN A 59 1.08 -23.85 -2.81
N ILE A 60 0.33 -22.83 -2.41
CA ILE A 60 0.81 -21.45 -2.26
C ILE A 60 1.98 -21.35 -1.27
N GLU A 61 1.87 -21.96 -0.10
CA GLU A 61 2.94 -21.93 0.94
C GLU A 61 4.25 -22.57 0.47
N ASP A 62 4.17 -23.66 -0.29
CA ASP A 62 5.36 -24.31 -0.86
C ASP A 62 6.02 -23.41 -1.90
N ILE A 63 5.23 -22.90 -2.84
CA ILE A 63 5.70 -21.98 -3.88
C ILE A 63 6.30 -20.74 -3.25
N TRP A 64 5.60 -20.08 -2.32
CA TRP A 64 6.11 -18.92 -1.61
C TRP A 64 7.46 -19.22 -0.94
N THR A 65 7.56 -20.35 -0.27
CA THR A 65 8.78 -20.78 0.42
C THR A 65 9.93 -21.00 -0.55
N VAL A 66 9.68 -21.65 -1.69
CA VAL A 66 10.68 -21.86 -2.74
C VAL A 66 11.16 -20.53 -3.31
N LEU A 67 10.24 -19.64 -3.69
CA LEU A 67 10.58 -18.35 -4.29
C LEU A 67 11.38 -17.46 -3.31
N TYR A 68 11.04 -17.47 -2.02
CA TYR A 68 11.76 -16.69 -1.02
C TYR A 68 13.08 -17.33 -0.57
N ARG A 69 13.08 -18.67 -0.30
CA ARG A 69 14.21 -19.38 0.33
C ARG A 69 15.11 -20.13 -0.65
N GLY A 70 14.63 -20.38 -1.86
CA GLY A 70 15.39 -21.16 -2.87
C GLY A 70 16.64 -20.42 -3.37
N GLY A 71 16.63 -19.07 -3.35
CA GLY A 71 17.81 -18.26 -3.61
C GLY A 71 18.69 -18.08 -2.36
N PHE A 72 20.00 -17.93 -2.57
CA PHE A 72 20.93 -17.63 -1.48
C PHE A 72 20.69 -16.23 -0.90
N TYR A 73 20.48 -15.22 -1.78
CA TYR A 73 20.16 -13.85 -1.42
C TYR A 73 18.66 -13.66 -1.39
N ARG A 74 18.12 -13.06 -0.31
CA ARG A 74 16.67 -12.98 -0.03
C ARG A 74 16.21 -11.57 0.21
N GLY A 75 14.94 -11.31 -0.13
CA GLY A 75 14.26 -10.06 0.21
C GLY A 75 14.59 -8.90 -0.71
N GLY A 76 14.31 -7.71 -0.22
CA GLY A 76 14.42 -6.47 -0.96
C GLY A 76 13.19 -6.15 -1.82
N ALA A 77 12.96 -4.86 -2.08
CA ALA A 77 11.73 -4.37 -2.68
C ALA A 77 11.35 -5.07 -3.99
N VAL A 78 12.29 -5.20 -4.93
CA VAL A 78 12.00 -5.77 -6.26
C VAL A 78 11.62 -7.26 -6.17
N HIS A 79 12.41 -8.05 -5.46
CA HIS A 79 12.16 -9.49 -5.34
C HIS A 79 10.86 -9.78 -4.59
N MET A 80 10.64 -9.09 -3.48
CA MET A 80 9.42 -9.28 -2.68
C MET A 80 8.17 -8.81 -3.41
N SER A 81 8.27 -7.79 -4.26
CA SER A 81 7.13 -7.35 -5.08
C SER A 81 6.83 -8.31 -6.25
N ALA A 82 7.86 -8.88 -6.88
CA ALA A 82 7.65 -9.93 -7.87
C ALA A 82 6.95 -11.14 -7.25
N LEU A 83 7.43 -11.58 -6.08
CA LEU A 83 6.83 -12.66 -5.30
C LEU A 83 5.40 -12.32 -4.88
N ALA A 84 5.14 -11.07 -4.46
CA ALA A 84 3.83 -10.60 -4.03
C ALA A 84 2.77 -10.72 -5.13
N GLY A 85 3.09 -10.23 -6.34
CA GLY A 85 2.15 -10.35 -7.46
C GLY A 85 1.90 -11.81 -7.88
N ILE A 86 2.92 -12.67 -7.81
CA ILE A 86 2.76 -14.10 -8.03
C ILE A 86 1.82 -14.70 -6.96
N ASP A 87 2.06 -14.42 -5.69
CA ASP A 87 1.25 -14.90 -4.56
C ASP A 87 -0.22 -14.47 -4.69
N GLN A 88 -0.49 -13.19 -5.02
CA GLN A 88 -1.84 -12.69 -5.27
C GLN A 88 -2.54 -13.49 -6.37
N ALA A 89 -1.85 -13.74 -7.50
CA ALA A 89 -2.41 -14.52 -8.62
C ALA A 89 -2.69 -15.99 -8.22
N LEU A 90 -1.85 -16.60 -7.40
CA LEU A 90 -2.08 -17.96 -6.89
C LEU A 90 -3.28 -18.04 -5.96
N TRP A 91 -3.46 -17.06 -5.07
CA TRP A 91 -4.66 -16.97 -4.24
C TRP A 91 -5.92 -16.75 -5.07
N ASP A 92 -5.85 -15.92 -6.10
CA ASP A 92 -6.95 -15.68 -7.04
C ASP A 92 -7.35 -16.97 -7.77
N ILE A 93 -6.36 -17.72 -8.30
CA ILE A 93 -6.59 -19.05 -8.93
C ILE A 93 -7.25 -20.01 -7.94
N LYS A 94 -6.71 -20.10 -6.70
CA LYS A 94 -7.21 -21.05 -5.71
C LYS A 94 -8.66 -20.75 -5.33
N GLY A 95 -8.99 -19.48 -5.10
CA GLY A 95 -10.35 -19.07 -4.80
C GLY A 95 -11.31 -19.35 -5.97
N LYS A 96 -10.92 -19.01 -7.20
CA LYS A 96 -11.71 -19.30 -8.41
C LYS A 96 -11.91 -20.77 -8.63
N ALA A 97 -10.87 -21.59 -8.47
CA ALA A 97 -10.97 -23.05 -8.64
C ALA A 97 -11.90 -23.71 -7.61
N LEU A 98 -12.02 -23.14 -6.41
CA LEU A 98 -12.90 -23.64 -5.36
C LEU A 98 -14.26 -22.93 -5.31
N GLY A 99 -14.47 -21.86 -6.10
CA GLY A 99 -15.70 -21.08 -6.13
C GLY A 99 -15.95 -20.24 -4.88
N VAL A 100 -14.87 -19.85 -4.15
CA VAL A 100 -14.93 -19.08 -2.90
C VAL A 100 -14.01 -17.86 -2.95
N SER A 101 -14.27 -16.87 -2.08
CA SER A 101 -13.41 -15.69 -1.96
C SER A 101 -12.06 -16.04 -1.29
N VAL A 102 -11.05 -15.20 -1.47
CA VAL A 102 -9.79 -15.35 -0.75
C VAL A 102 -10.01 -15.19 0.75
N SER A 103 -10.86 -14.26 1.19
CA SER A 103 -11.18 -14.08 2.61
C SER A 103 -11.81 -15.33 3.24
N ASP A 104 -12.61 -16.09 2.51
CA ASP A 104 -13.12 -17.38 2.98
C ASP A 104 -12.00 -18.39 3.19
N LEU A 105 -11.02 -18.43 2.29
CA LEU A 105 -9.83 -19.28 2.42
C LEU A 105 -8.91 -18.87 3.58
N LEU A 106 -8.94 -17.60 3.96
CA LEU A 106 -8.18 -17.06 5.10
C LEU A 106 -8.86 -17.25 6.46
N GLY A 107 -10.05 -17.88 6.49
CA GLY A 107 -10.78 -18.20 7.70
C GLY A 107 -12.15 -17.55 7.84
N GLY A 108 -12.59 -16.79 6.83
CA GLY A 108 -13.86 -16.08 6.77
C GLY A 108 -13.75 -14.61 7.15
N GLN A 109 -14.87 -13.92 6.97
CA GLN A 109 -14.92 -12.46 7.12
C GLN A 109 -15.32 -12.07 8.56
N VAL A 110 -14.60 -11.11 9.13
CA VAL A 110 -14.96 -10.42 10.38
C VAL A 110 -15.67 -9.10 10.11
N ARG A 111 -15.69 -8.64 8.85
CA ARG A 111 -16.41 -7.44 8.38
C ARG A 111 -16.79 -7.58 6.91
N ASP A 112 -17.84 -6.86 6.49
CA ASP A 112 -18.33 -6.82 5.10
C ASP A 112 -17.88 -5.56 4.33
N LYS A 113 -17.32 -4.59 5.03
CA LYS A 113 -16.78 -3.33 4.49
C LYS A 113 -15.69 -2.79 5.39
N ILE A 114 -14.82 -1.95 4.86
CA ILE A 114 -13.78 -1.26 5.62
C ILE A 114 -13.81 0.23 5.35
N ARG A 115 -13.49 1.03 6.36
CA ARG A 115 -13.27 2.47 6.22
C ARG A 115 -12.10 2.74 5.30
N VAL A 116 -12.20 3.81 4.49
CA VAL A 116 -11.11 4.24 3.60
C VAL A 116 -10.80 5.71 3.81
N TYR A 117 -9.59 6.12 3.46
CA TYR A 117 -9.23 7.52 3.39
C TYR A 117 -8.92 7.95 1.94
N SER A 118 -9.04 9.25 1.69
CA SER A 118 -8.65 9.88 0.43
C SER A 118 -7.32 10.59 0.61
N TRP A 119 -6.38 10.36 -0.32
CA TRP A 119 -5.16 11.14 -0.42
C TRP A 119 -5.48 12.55 -0.92
N ILE A 120 -4.83 13.58 -0.36
CA ILE A 120 -5.04 14.98 -0.71
C ILE A 120 -3.71 15.74 -0.82
N GLY A 121 -3.64 16.73 -1.71
CA GLY A 121 -2.58 17.73 -1.75
C GLY A 121 -1.29 17.38 -2.50
N GLY A 122 -1.13 16.14 -2.98
CA GLY A 122 0.07 15.73 -3.75
C GLY A 122 1.36 15.61 -2.92
N ASP A 123 2.50 15.42 -3.59
CA ASP A 123 3.81 15.17 -2.95
C ASP A 123 4.34 16.39 -2.19
N ARG A 124 4.08 17.58 -2.72
CA ARG A 124 4.25 18.83 -1.99
C ARG A 124 2.87 19.34 -1.59
N PRO A 125 2.58 19.52 -0.29
CA PRO A 125 1.26 19.91 0.17
C PRO A 125 0.78 21.20 -0.51
N ALA A 126 -0.26 21.10 -1.31
CA ALA A 126 -0.87 22.24 -1.99
C ALA A 126 -2.40 22.12 -1.97
N ASP A 127 -3.08 23.23 -1.80
CA ASP A 127 -4.56 23.29 -1.79
C ASP A 127 -5.24 22.25 -0.89
N THR A 128 -4.54 21.80 0.17
CA THR A 128 -4.95 20.67 1.02
C THR A 128 -6.32 20.88 1.67
N ALA A 129 -6.63 22.09 2.12
CA ALA A 129 -7.92 22.42 2.73
C ALA A 129 -9.08 22.30 1.72
N ARG A 130 -8.89 22.73 0.46
CA ARG A 130 -9.87 22.57 -0.61
C ARG A 130 -10.06 21.10 -0.94
N ALA A 131 -8.97 20.39 -1.18
CA ALA A 131 -9.01 18.96 -1.51
C ALA A 131 -9.66 18.13 -0.38
N ALA A 132 -9.42 18.48 0.89
CA ALA A 132 -10.06 17.84 2.03
C ALA A 132 -11.59 18.06 2.04
N LYS A 133 -12.06 19.28 1.78
CA LYS A 133 -13.51 19.56 1.64
C LYS A 133 -14.14 18.77 0.50
N GLU A 134 -13.46 18.67 -0.64
CA GLU A 134 -13.92 17.89 -1.79
C GLU A 134 -14.01 16.40 -1.46
N ALA A 135 -13.00 15.85 -0.77
CA ALA A 135 -13.01 14.46 -0.31
C ALA A 135 -14.18 14.19 0.65
N VAL A 136 -14.40 15.06 1.64
CA VAL A 136 -15.55 14.95 2.56
C VAL A 136 -16.87 15.11 1.79
N GLY A 137 -16.95 15.99 0.82
CA GLY A 137 -18.12 16.15 -0.06
C GLY A 137 -18.44 14.89 -0.87
N ARG A 138 -17.44 14.09 -1.21
CA ARG A 138 -17.59 12.74 -1.82
C ARG A 138 -17.96 11.64 -0.82
N GLY A 139 -18.02 11.97 0.47
CA GLY A 139 -18.42 11.04 1.53
C GLY A 139 -17.28 10.42 2.33
N PHE A 140 -16.01 10.77 2.06
CA PHE A 140 -14.89 10.28 2.87
C PHE A 140 -14.95 10.83 4.31
N THR A 141 -14.61 9.99 5.26
CA THR A 141 -14.57 10.34 6.70
C THR A 141 -13.13 10.43 7.22
N ALA A 142 -12.16 10.22 6.36
CA ALA A 142 -10.75 10.38 6.64
C ALA A 142 -10.01 10.84 5.37
N VAL A 143 -8.91 11.58 5.58
CA VAL A 143 -8.00 12.04 4.54
C VAL A 143 -6.55 11.79 4.98
N LYS A 144 -5.63 11.62 4.02
CA LYS A 144 -4.18 11.55 4.25
C LYS A 144 -3.48 12.59 3.40
N MET A 145 -2.47 13.27 3.95
CA MET A 145 -1.69 14.29 3.26
C MET A 145 -0.22 14.18 3.61
N ASN A 146 0.65 14.64 2.71
CA ASN A 146 2.04 14.86 3.07
C ASN A 146 2.14 15.97 4.12
N GLY A 147 2.98 15.76 5.14
CA GLY A 147 3.18 16.71 6.21
C GLY A 147 4.06 17.90 5.81
N THR A 148 5.04 17.65 4.94
CA THR A 148 6.07 18.64 4.60
C THR A 148 6.43 18.59 3.12
N GLU A 149 7.02 19.67 2.63
CA GLU A 149 7.90 19.66 1.47
C GLU A 149 9.26 19.06 1.86
N GLU A 150 10.28 19.17 1.00
CA GLU A 150 11.65 18.78 1.33
C GLU A 150 12.19 19.58 2.53
N LEU A 151 12.85 18.88 3.45
CA LEU A 151 13.48 19.46 4.64
C LEU A 151 14.97 19.10 4.71
N GLN A 152 15.79 20.07 5.13
CA GLN A 152 17.18 19.83 5.53
C GLN A 152 17.23 19.01 6.82
N PHE A 153 18.42 18.46 7.17
CA PHE A 153 18.68 17.82 8.46
C PHE A 153 18.27 18.72 9.65
N LEU A 154 18.55 20.01 9.53
CA LEU A 154 18.07 21.10 10.37
C LEU A 154 17.59 22.21 9.44
N ASP A 155 16.32 22.52 9.52
CA ASP A 155 15.69 23.54 8.69
C ASP A 155 15.16 24.69 9.54
N THR A 156 14.61 25.71 8.89
CA THR A 156 14.08 26.91 9.54
C THR A 156 12.73 26.61 10.21
N PHE A 157 12.40 27.38 11.27
CA PHE A 157 11.05 27.30 11.86
C PHE A 157 9.96 27.77 10.89
N GLU A 158 10.27 28.55 9.85
CA GLU A 158 9.35 28.90 8.79
C GLU A 158 8.82 27.65 8.07
N LYS A 159 9.67 26.65 7.82
CA LYS A 159 9.25 25.36 7.23
C LYS A 159 8.37 24.57 8.19
N VAL A 160 8.65 24.62 9.49
CA VAL A 160 7.77 24.01 10.51
C VAL A 160 6.41 24.72 10.54
N ASP A 161 6.41 26.04 10.59
CA ASP A 161 5.18 26.85 10.63
C ASP A 161 4.31 26.60 9.38
N LEU A 162 4.93 26.43 8.21
CA LEU A 162 4.21 26.09 6.97
C LEU A 162 3.53 24.70 7.07
N ALA A 163 4.23 23.70 7.58
CA ALA A 163 3.66 22.37 7.78
C ALA A 163 2.47 22.41 8.74
N LEU A 164 2.62 23.10 9.86
CA LEU A 164 1.56 23.28 10.86
C LEU A 164 0.37 24.06 10.29
N ALA A 165 0.60 25.12 9.50
CA ALA A 165 -0.44 25.90 8.86
C ALA A 165 -1.27 25.07 7.87
N ASN A 166 -0.62 24.21 7.08
CA ASN A 166 -1.30 23.28 6.16
C ASN A 166 -2.21 22.32 6.92
N VAL A 167 -1.73 21.70 7.98
CA VAL A 167 -2.51 20.76 8.81
C VAL A 167 -3.65 21.49 9.52
N ALA A 168 -3.39 22.69 10.07
CA ALA A 168 -4.42 23.53 10.69
C ALA A 168 -5.54 23.87 9.69
N ALA A 169 -5.18 24.29 8.48
CA ALA A 169 -6.14 24.61 7.44
C ALA A 169 -7.03 23.42 7.05
N VAL A 170 -6.47 22.20 7.00
CA VAL A 170 -7.25 20.98 6.77
C VAL A 170 -8.18 20.73 7.96
N ARG A 171 -7.67 20.78 9.20
CA ARG A 171 -8.48 20.56 10.41
C ARG A 171 -9.64 21.53 10.51
N ASP A 172 -9.40 22.82 10.24
CA ASP A 172 -10.45 23.85 10.20
C ASP A 172 -11.47 23.60 9.08
N ALA A 173 -11.02 23.12 7.95
CA ALA A 173 -11.85 22.84 6.80
C ALA A 173 -12.83 21.69 6.99
N VAL A 174 -12.42 20.62 7.70
CA VAL A 174 -13.18 19.36 7.81
C VAL A 174 -13.76 19.11 9.21
N GLY A 175 -13.36 19.87 10.21
CA GLY A 175 -13.84 19.75 11.60
C GLY A 175 -13.27 18.56 12.36
N PRO A 176 -13.71 18.34 13.62
CA PRO A 176 -13.08 17.40 14.54
C PRO A 176 -13.40 15.91 14.25
N ASN A 177 -14.42 15.62 13.45
CA ASN A 177 -14.91 14.25 13.25
C ASN A 177 -14.28 13.54 12.05
N VAL A 178 -13.49 14.24 11.25
CA VAL A 178 -12.77 13.65 10.10
C VAL A 178 -11.38 13.26 10.55
N GLY A 179 -11.00 12.00 10.28
CA GLY A 179 -9.64 11.52 10.52
C GLY A 179 -8.64 12.20 9.58
N ILE A 180 -7.49 12.65 10.10
CA ILE A 180 -6.41 13.21 9.30
C ILE A 180 -5.16 12.38 9.57
N GLY A 181 -4.68 11.64 8.57
CA GLY A 181 -3.35 11.07 8.55
C GLY A 181 -2.37 12.08 7.97
N VAL A 182 -1.21 12.24 8.61
CA VAL A 182 -0.12 13.08 8.11
C VAL A 182 1.09 12.20 7.85
N ASP A 183 1.51 12.18 6.60
CA ASP A 183 2.61 11.36 6.12
C ASP A 183 3.88 12.20 5.98
N PHE A 184 4.95 11.76 6.62
CA PHE A 184 6.26 12.38 6.45
C PHE A 184 7.06 11.69 5.33
N HIS A 185 6.51 10.61 4.77
CA HIS A 185 7.09 9.86 3.65
C HIS A 185 8.52 9.37 3.90
N GLY A 186 8.92 9.22 5.17
CA GLY A 186 10.29 8.88 5.53
C GLY A 186 11.33 9.87 5.03
N ARG A 187 10.94 11.12 4.75
CA ARG A 187 11.84 12.18 4.25
C ARG A 187 12.33 13.13 5.33
N VAL A 188 11.77 13.01 6.52
CA VAL A 188 12.10 13.91 7.64
C VAL A 188 13.21 13.32 8.48
N HIS A 189 14.29 14.06 8.62
CA HIS A 189 15.40 13.65 9.48
C HIS A 189 15.06 13.79 10.97
N LYS A 190 15.65 12.95 11.83
CA LYS A 190 15.39 12.89 13.27
C LYS A 190 15.27 14.26 13.96
N PRO A 191 16.17 15.26 13.75
CA PRO A 191 16.06 16.54 14.43
C PRO A 191 14.77 17.30 14.12
N MET A 192 14.32 17.29 12.87
CA MET A 192 13.08 17.97 12.46
C MET A 192 11.84 17.16 12.85
N ALA A 193 11.91 15.83 12.78
CA ALA A 193 10.85 14.94 13.26
C ALA A 193 10.54 15.20 14.74
N LYS A 194 11.57 15.42 15.55
CA LYS A 194 11.45 15.74 16.98
C LYS A 194 10.61 17.00 17.25
N VAL A 195 10.72 18.00 16.38
CA VAL A 195 9.95 19.25 16.48
C VAL A 195 8.53 19.01 15.94
N LEU A 196 8.40 18.50 14.73
CA LEU A 196 7.12 18.36 14.05
C LEU A 196 6.16 17.43 14.77
N MET A 197 6.63 16.28 15.25
CA MET A 197 5.77 15.32 15.97
C MET A 197 5.14 15.94 17.20
N LYS A 198 5.90 16.76 17.94
CA LYS A 198 5.41 17.46 19.12
C LYS A 198 4.43 18.59 18.77
N GLU A 199 4.79 19.43 17.80
CA GLU A 199 4.00 20.61 17.43
C GLU A 199 2.69 20.23 16.70
N LEU A 200 2.58 19.01 16.16
CA LEU A 200 1.37 18.50 15.52
C LEU A 200 0.29 17.98 16.49
N ASP A 201 0.63 17.68 17.75
CA ASP A 201 -0.32 17.13 18.75
C ASP A 201 -1.63 17.94 18.91
N PRO A 202 -1.62 19.29 18.89
CA PRO A 202 -2.86 20.07 19.03
C PRO A 202 -3.91 19.80 17.96
N TYR A 203 -3.49 19.29 16.79
CA TYR A 203 -4.41 19.04 15.65
C TYR A 203 -5.14 17.70 15.73
N LYS A 204 -4.85 16.85 16.74
CA LYS A 204 -5.53 15.58 17.01
C LYS A 204 -5.59 14.69 15.75
N LEU A 205 -4.42 14.38 15.22
CA LEU A 205 -4.27 13.56 14.03
C LEU A 205 -4.71 12.12 14.30
N MET A 206 -5.13 11.43 13.27
CA MET A 206 -5.44 10.01 13.31
C MET A 206 -4.15 9.18 13.44
N PHE A 207 -3.10 9.58 12.71
CA PHE A 207 -1.74 9.06 12.83
C PHE A 207 -0.72 10.01 12.17
N ILE A 208 0.55 9.82 12.53
CA ILE A 208 1.72 10.29 11.77
C ILE A 208 2.38 9.06 11.15
N GLU A 209 2.53 9.09 9.82
CA GLU A 209 3.09 8.01 9.00
C GLU A 209 4.54 8.32 8.64
N GLU A 210 5.39 7.27 8.64
CA GLU A 210 6.81 7.34 8.22
C GLU A 210 7.56 8.56 8.80
N PRO A 211 7.54 8.77 10.14
CA PRO A 211 8.00 10.02 10.75
C PRO A 211 9.51 10.27 10.62
N VAL A 212 10.28 9.25 10.25
CA VAL A 212 11.74 9.31 10.02
C VAL A 212 12.10 8.44 8.81
N LEU A 213 13.35 8.58 8.33
CA LEU A 213 13.88 7.71 7.26
C LEU A 213 13.76 6.23 7.65
N SER A 214 13.42 5.39 6.68
CA SER A 214 13.26 3.94 6.88
C SER A 214 14.52 3.25 7.40
N GLU A 215 15.69 3.80 7.09
CA GLU A 215 16.99 3.32 7.56
C GLU A 215 17.24 3.62 9.04
N ASN A 216 16.38 4.40 9.69
CA ASN A 216 16.58 4.84 11.08
C ASN A 216 15.30 4.77 11.93
N TYR A 217 14.52 3.69 11.80
CA TYR A 217 13.32 3.51 12.65
C TYR A 217 13.65 3.40 14.13
N GLU A 218 14.88 3.05 14.51
CA GLU A 218 15.31 3.04 15.92
C GLU A 218 15.21 4.39 16.59
N ALA A 219 15.27 5.48 15.84
CA ALA A 219 15.05 6.82 16.36
C ALA A 219 13.66 6.98 17.00
N LEU A 220 12.69 6.17 16.61
CA LEU A 220 11.33 6.21 17.16
C LEU A 220 11.27 5.86 18.65
N LYS A 221 12.23 5.12 19.19
CA LYS A 221 12.37 4.90 20.64
C LYS A 221 12.46 6.20 21.43
N GLU A 222 13.14 7.21 20.85
CA GLU A 222 13.31 8.52 21.47
C GLU A 222 12.20 9.48 21.09
N LEU A 223 11.58 9.30 19.92
CA LEU A 223 10.61 10.24 19.35
C LEU A 223 9.16 9.92 19.77
N ALA A 224 8.79 8.65 19.83
CA ALA A 224 7.43 8.25 20.20
C ALA A 224 6.95 8.88 21.53
N PRO A 225 7.75 8.97 22.58
CA PRO A 225 7.32 9.63 23.83
C PRO A 225 7.06 11.14 23.71
N LEU A 226 7.40 11.78 22.59
CA LEU A 226 7.24 13.23 22.38
C LEU A 226 5.87 13.61 21.82
N THR A 227 5.07 12.65 21.40
CA THR A 227 3.76 12.90 20.84
C THR A 227 2.71 11.96 21.43
N SER A 228 1.46 12.43 21.48
CA SER A 228 0.29 11.59 21.79
C SER A 228 -0.40 11.05 20.51
N THR A 229 0.05 11.48 19.34
CA THR A 229 -0.49 11.02 18.05
C THR A 229 0.02 9.62 17.74
N PRO A 230 -0.86 8.67 17.38
CA PRO A 230 -0.45 7.33 16.95
C PRO A 230 0.59 7.36 15.82
N ILE A 231 1.55 6.45 15.87
CA ILE A 231 2.63 6.33 14.89
C ILE A 231 2.33 5.16 13.96
N ALA A 232 2.39 5.41 12.66
CA ALA A 232 2.19 4.43 11.60
C ALA A 232 3.44 4.29 10.74
N LEU A 233 3.78 3.06 10.31
CA LEU A 233 4.83 2.80 9.33
C LEU A 233 4.72 1.40 8.73
N GLY A 234 5.40 1.15 7.64
CA GLY A 234 5.52 -0.22 7.14
C GLY A 234 5.56 -0.39 5.62
N GLU A 235 5.27 0.62 4.83
CA GLU A 235 5.31 0.54 3.36
C GLU A 235 6.70 0.15 2.82
N ARG A 236 7.76 0.47 3.54
CA ARG A 236 9.16 0.18 3.21
C ARG A 236 9.73 -1.04 3.94
N LEU A 237 8.88 -1.87 4.54
CA LEU A 237 9.21 -3.14 5.18
C LEU A 237 8.62 -4.29 4.36
N PHE A 238 9.44 -5.29 4.02
CA PHE A 238 9.08 -6.25 2.98
C PHE A 238 8.82 -7.66 3.50
N SER A 239 9.01 -7.91 4.80
CA SER A 239 8.86 -9.26 5.35
C SER A 239 8.51 -9.25 6.83
N ARG A 240 7.94 -10.38 7.32
CA ARG A 240 7.68 -10.58 8.76
C ARG A 240 8.93 -10.41 9.63
N TRP A 241 10.11 -10.63 9.09
CA TRP A 241 11.36 -10.47 9.84
C TRP A 241 11.70 -9.00 10.05
N ASP A 242 11.36 -8.12 9.11
CA ASP A 242 11.49 -6.67 9.26
C ASP A 242 10.48 -6.17 10.29
N PHE A 243 9.21 -6.54 10.15
CA PHE A 243 8.14 -6.17 11.09
C PHE A 243 8.36 -6.73 12.51
N LYS A 244 8.98 -7.91 12.64
CA LYS A 244 9.30 -8.47 13.96
C LYS A 244 10.06 -7.48 14.84
N ARG A 245 11.05 -6.80 14.28
CA ARG A 245 11.85 -5.81 15.03
C ARG A 245 10.99 -4.63 15.46
N VAL A 246 10.26 -4.04 14.53
CA VAL A 246 9.39 -2.88 14.78
C VAL A 246 8.36 -3.19 15.87
N LEU A 247 7.70 -4.33 15.78
CA LEU A 247 6.68 -4.74 16.74
C LEU A 247 7.27 -5.03 18.14
N SER A 248 8.42 -5.71 18.20
CA SER A 248 9.03 -6.05 19.49
C SER A 248 9.58 -4.85 20.26
N GLU A 249 9.84 -3.73 19.58
CA GLU A 249 10.35 -2.51 20.18
C GLU A 249 9.24 -1.62 20.80
N GLY A 250 7.98 -1.81 20.37
CA GLY A 250 6.79 -1.22 21.01
C GLY A 250 6.61 0.30 20.83
N TYR A 251 7.15 0.88 19.75
CA TYR A 251 7.03 2.31 19.46
C TYR A 251 6.10 2.63 18.28
N VAL A 252 5.41 1.63 17.74
CA VAL A 252 4.47 1.77 16.63
C VAL A 252 3.07 1.34 17.08
N ASP A 253 2.04 2.07 16.65
CA ASP A 253 0.64 1.82 16.97
C ASP A 253 -0.11 1.19 15.78
N ILE A 254 0.38 1.46 14.57
CA ILE A 254 -0.23 1.04 13.31
C ILE A 254 0.86 0.54 12.38
N ILE A 255 0.68 -0.64 11.80
CA ILE A 255 1.55 -1.11 10.72
C ILE A 255 0.85 -1.02 9.38
N GLN A 256 1.64 -0.69 8.34
CA GLN A 256 1.16 -0.44 6.98
C GLN A 256 1.92 -1.27 5.94
N PRO A 257 1.97 -2.62 6.09
CA PRO A 257 2.56 -3.44 5.03
C PRO A 257 1.77 -3.26 3.73
N ASP A 258 2.46 -3.26 2.60
CA ASP A 258 1.85 -3.27 1.29
C ASP A 258 1.76 -4.70 0.75
N ALA A 259 0.57 -5.18 0.41
CA ALA A 259 0.36 -6.54 -0.09
C ALA A 259 0.99 -6.78 -1.48
N SER A 260 1.45 -5.74 -2.19
CA SER A 260 2.21 -5.84 -3.44
C SER A 260 3.72 -5.69 -3.24
N HIS A 261 4.18 -5.31 -2.02
CA HIS A 261 5.60 -5.15 -1.71
C HIS A 261 6.09 -6.12 -0.63
N ALA A 262 5.22 -6.51 0.29
CA ALA A 262 5.56 -7.39 1.42
C ALA A 262 5.27 -8.87 1.15
N GLY A 263 5.56 -9.37 -0.06
CA GLY A 263 5.48 -10.80 -0.36
C GLY A 263 4.06 -11.36 -0.51
N GLY A 264 3.06 -10.52 -0.79
CA GLY A 264 1.71 -10.93 -1.13
C GLY A 264 0.79 -11.19 0.07
N ILE A 265 -0.35 -11.79 -0.21
CA ILE A 265 -1.40 -12.12 0.78
C ILE A 265 -0.85 -13.06 1.87
N THR A 266 -0.08 -14.06 1.45
CA THR A 266 0.51 -15.06 2.35
C THR A 266 1.39 -14.43 3.44
N GLU A 267 2.28 -13.52 3.08
CA GLU A 267 3.20 -12.89 4.03
C GLU A 267 2.49 -11.80 4.84
N THR A 268 1.68 -10.97 4.17
CA THR A 268 0.94 -9.88 4.82
C THR A 268 -0.02 -10.42 5.89
N ARG A 269 -0.68 -11.56 5.64
CA ARG A 269 -1.51 -12.23 6.67
C ARG A 269 -0.69 -12.62 7.91
N LYS A 270 0.52 -13.13 7.72
CA LYS A 270 1.42 -13.50 8.84
C LYS A 270 1.89 -12.27 9.61
N ILE A 271 2.17 -11.17 8.90
CA ILE A 271 2.53 -9.87 9.51
C ILE A 271 1.36 -9.33 10.33
N ALA A 272 0.13 -9.35 9.78
CA ALA A 272 -1.08 -8.90 10.47
C ALA A 272 -1.35 -9.69 11.76
N ASN A 273 -1.19 -11.02 11.72
CA ASN A 273 -1.34 -11.87 12.90
C ASN A 273 -0.26 -11.61 13.98
N MET A 274 0.96 -11.25 13.57
CA MET A 274 1.99 -10.83 14.51
C MET A 274 1.62 -9.50 15.17
N ALA A 275 1.16 -8.51 14.40
CA ALA A 275 0.76 -7.20 14.90
C ALA A 275 -0.41 -7.31 15.89
N GLU A 276 -1.42 -8.14 15.60
CA GLU A 276 -2.54 -8.39 16.50
C GLU A 276 -2.08 -8.86 17.90
N ALA A 277 -1.05 -9.72 17.96
CA ALA A 277 -0.51 -10.21 19.22
C ALA A 277 0.19 -9.12 20.05
N TYR A 278 0.57 -8.00 19.44
CA TYR A 278 1.16 -6.83 20.10
C TYR A 278 0.15 -5.68 20.30
N ASP A 279 -1.15 -5.91 20.04
CA ASP A 279 -2.20 -4.87 20.08
C ASP A 279 -1.93 -3.71 19.12
N VAL A 280 -1.32 -4.02 17.95
CA VAL A 280 -0.98 -3.06 16.90
C VAL A 280 -1.99 -3.17 15.76
N ALA A 281 -2.54 -2.04 15.34
CA ALA A 281 -3.53 -1.96 14.27
C ALA A 281 -2.90 -2.17 12.89
N LEU A 282 -3.74 -2.56 11.93
CA LEU A 282 -3.38 -2.73 10.52
C LEU A 282 -4.10 -1.70 9.66
N ALA A 283 -3.34 -1.01 8.80
CA ALA A 283 -3.83 -0.11 7.76
C ALA A 283 -2.97 -0.31 6.51
N LEU A 284 -3.36 -1.23 5.63
CA LEU A 284 -2.51 -1.63 4.50
C LEU A 284 -2.24 -0.44 3.57
N HIS A 285 -0.97 -0.21 3.25
CA HIS A 285 -0.54 0.73 2.20
C HIS A 285 -1.00 0.22 0.84
N CYS A 286 -1.65 1.06 0.04
CA CYS A 286 -2.14 0.68 -1.28
C CYS A 286 -2.44 1.90 -2.19
N PRO A 287 -1.46 2.69 -2.64
CA PRO A 287 -1.64 3.74 -3.65
C PRO A 287 -1.56 3.16 -5.07
N LEU A 288 -1.97 1.90 -5.23
CA LEU A 288 -1.77 1.05 -6.40
C LEU A 288 -3.07 0.81 -7.18
N GLY A 289 -3.05 -0.16 -8.09
CA GLY A 289 -4.17 -0.50 -8.94
C GLY A 289 -5.23 -1.39 -8.29
N PRO A 290 -6.21 -1.84 -9.09
CA PRO A 290 -7.38 -2.54 -8.57
C PRO A 290 -7.08 -3.94 -8.03
N ILE A 291 -6.03 -4.60 -8.54
CA ILE A 291 -5.68 -5.96 -8.10
C ILE A 291 -5.05 -5.90 -6.71
N ALA A 292 -4.16 -4.94 -6.49
CA ALA A 292 -3.56 -4.66 -5.18
C ALA A 292 -4.65 -4.30 -4.15
N LEU A 293 -5.58 -3.40 -4.52
CA LEU A 293 -6.68 -3.02 -3.64
C LEU A 293 -7.57 -4.22 -3.31
N ALA A 294 -7.92 -5.05 -4.29
CA ALA A 294 -8.71 -6.26 -4.04
C ALA A 294 -8.00 -7.22 -3.08
N ALA A 295 -6.69 -7.43 -3.25
CA ALA A 295 -5.89 -8.26 -2.34
C ALA A 295 -5.88 -7.70 -0.91
N CYS A 296 -5.72 -6.38 -0.74
CA CYS A 296 -5.81 -5.71 0.55
C CYS A 296 -7.20 -5.90 1.18
N LEU A 297 -8.28 -5.70 0.41
CA LEU A 297 -9.65 -5.86 0.92
C LEU A 297 -9.96 -7.30 1.36
N GLN A 298 -9.40 -8.32 0.70
CA GLN A 298 -9.52 -9.71 1.15
C GLN A 298 -8.81 -9.94 2.49
N LEU A 299 -7.66 -9.31 2.69
CA LEU A 299 -6.93 -9.33 3.96
C LEU A 299 -7.69 -8.57 5.06
N ASP A 300 -8.16 -7.37 4.76
CA ASP A 300 -8.95 -6.55 5.69
C ASP A 300 -10.20 -7.28 6.19
N ALA A 301 -10.86 -8.01 5.29
CA ALA A 301 -12.02 -8.82 5.64
C ALA A 301 -11.69 -9.88 6.69
N ALA A 302 -10.50 -10.48 6.62
CA ALA A 302 -10.11 -11.59 7.47
C ALA A 302 -9.23 -11.18 8.68
N CYS A 303 -8.62 -9.99 8.68
CA CYS A 303 -7.76 -9.50 9.76
C CYS A 303 -8.56 -8.67 10.77
N TYR A 304 -8.67 -9.14 12.01
CA TYR A 304 -9.45 -8.47 13.07
C TYR A 304 -8.93 -7.05 13.35
N ASN A 305 -7.61 -6.87 13.39
CA ASN A 305 -6.92 -5.62 13.71
C ASN A 305 -6.88 -4.59 12.56
N ALA A 306 -7.42 -4.90 11.36
CA ALA A 306 -7.56 -3.91 10.30
C ALA A 306 -8.63 -2.87 10.65
N PHE A 307 -8.34 -1.56 10.50
CA PHE A 307 -9.28 -0.49 10.88
C PHE A 307 -9.57 0.52 9.77
N ILE A 308 -8.66 0.69 8.81
CA ILE A 308 -8.80 1.60 7.67
C ILE A 308 -7.93 1.11 6.50
N GLN A 309 -8.37 1.35 5.27
CA GLN A 309 -7.66 0.97 4.05
C GLN A 309 -7.28 2.18 3.23
N GLU A 310 -6.04 2.22 2.74
CA GLU A 310 -5.61 3.12 1.70
C GLU A 310 -6.16 2.69 0.34
N GLN A 311 -6.42 3.67 -0.53
CA GLN A 311 -6.88 3.43 -1.88
C GLN A 311 -6.46 4.59 -2.80
N SER A 312 -6.32 4.33 -4.11
CA SER A 312 -5.76 5.27 -5.06
C SER A 312 -6.77 6.00 -5.94
N LEU A 313 -8.08 5.80 -5.73
CA LEU A 313 -9.11 6.43 -6.57
C LEU A 313 -8.99 7.96 -6.54
N GLY A 314 -8.65 8.54 -7.69
CA GLY A 314 -8.47 9.99 -7.84
C GLY A 314 -7.18 10.52 -7.21
N ILE A 315 -6.20 9.69 -6.92
CA ILE A 315 -4.87 10.15 -6.50
C ILE A 315 -4.19 10.92 -7.64
N HIS A 316 -3.39 11.92 -7.31
CA HIS A 316 -2.78 12.83 -8.30
C HIS A 316 -1.84 12.14 -9.32
N TYR A 317 -1.35 10.93 -9.02
CA TYR A 317 -0.56 10.12 -9.97
C TYR A 317 -1.40 9.47 -11.08
N ASN A 318 -2.72 9.40 -10.93
CA ASN A 318 -3.62 8.74 -11.88
C ASN A 318 -4.07 9.70 -13.00
N GLU A 319 -3.09 10.30 -13.72
CA GLU A 319 -3.36 11.36 -14.71
C GLU A 319 -4.08 10.88 -15.97
N SER A 320 -3.87 9.63 -16.40
CA SER A 320 -4.39 9.12 -17.67
C SER A 320 -5.33 7.93 -17.52
N ASN A 321 -5.25 7.24 -16.40
CA ASN A 321 -6.08 6.09 -16.04
C ASN A 321 -6.24 6.00 -14.53
N ASP A 322 -7.39 5.53 -14.08
CA ASP A 322 -7.65 5.26 -12.67
C ASP A 322 -7.94 3.77 -12.45
N LEU A 323 -7.95 3.35 -11.20
CA LEU A 323 -8.09 1.93 -10.84
C LEU A 323 -9.39 1.30 -11.38
N LEU A 324 -10.48 2.05 -11.45
CA LEU A 324 -11.77 1.54 -11.92
C LEU A 324 -11.82 1.26 -13.43
N ASP A 325 -10.91 1.84 -14.21
CA ASP A 325 -10.86 1.63 -15.66
C ASP A 325 -10.46 0.20 -16.04
N TYR A 326 -9.74 -0.49 -15.16
CA TYR A 326 -9.18 -1.82 -15.40
C TYR A 326 -10.07 -2.98 -14.94
N VAL A 327 -11.21 -2.70 -14.30
CA VAL A 327 -12.18 -3.72 -13.88
C VAL A 327 -13.40 -3.71 -14.81
N LYS A 328 -14.03 -4.87 -15.01
CA LYS A 328 -15.23 -4.96 -15.85
C LYS A 328 -16.45 -4.28 -15.22
N ASP A 329 -16.59 -4.36 -13.90
CA ASP A 329 -17.65 -3.69 -13.16
C ASP A 329 -17.03 -2.81 -12.07
N ALA A 330 -17.02 -1.50 -12.32
CA ALA A 330 -16.50 -0.50 -11.39
C ALA A 330 -17.23 -0.49 -10.03
N ARG A 331 -18.48 -0.98 -9.98
CA ARG A 331 -19.28 -1.07 -8.74
C ARG A 331 -18.76 -2.15 -7.78
N VAL A 332 -17.83 -2.98 -8.19
CA VAL A 332 -17.19 -3.96 -7.28
C VAL A 332 -16.52 -3.28 -6.09
N PHE A 333 -16.01 -2.08 -6.30
CA PHE A 333 -15.50 -1.18 -5.26
C PHE A 333 -16.55 -0.11 -4.95
N ASP A 334 -17.62 -0.49 -4.30
CA ASP A 334 -18.73 0.40 -3.95
C ASP A 334 -18.34 1.27 -2.73
N TYR A 335 -17.99 2.54 -3.03
CA TYR A 335 -17.59 3.52 -2.02
C TYR A 335 -18.84 4.24 -1.47
N GLU A 336 -19.19 3.97 -0.23
CA GLU A 336 -20.34 4.60 0.43
C GLU A 336 -19.98 5.11 1.82
N LYS A 337 -20.25 6.39 2.09
CA LYS A 337 -20.09 7.01 3.43
C LYS A 337 -18.72 6.77 4.07
N GLY A 338 -17.64 6.83 3.28
CA GLY A 338 -16.28 6.63 3.74
C GLY A 338 -15.88 5.17 3.94
N PHE A 339 -16.66 4.24 3.43
CA PHE A 339 -16.36 2.80 3.42
C PHE A 339 -16.33 2.27 2.00
N VAL A 340 -15.61 1.19 1.80
CA VAL A 340 -15.65 0.35 0.61
C VAL A 340 -16.11 -1.05 1.01
N LYS A 341 -16.98 -1.67 0.21
CA LYS A 341 -17.41 -3.05 0.42
C LYS A 341 -16.30 -4.03 0.07
N ILE A 342 -16.24 -5.13 0.79
CA ILE A 342 -15.35 -6.24 0.48
C ILE A 342 -15.90 -6.99 -0.74
N PRO A 343 -15.14 -7.16 -1.82
CA PRO A 343 -15.53 -8.02 -2.93
C PRO A 343 -15.66 -9.47 -2.47
N ASN A 344 -16.81 -10.10 -2.71
CA ASN A 344 -17.13 -11.44 -2.20
C ASN A 344 -17.26 -12.51 -3.30
N GLY A 345 -16.90 -12.19 -4.54
CA GLY A 345 -16.81 -13.16 -5.63
C GLY A 345 -15.63 -14.13 -5.46
N PRO A 346 -15.57 -15.21 -6.28
CA PRO A 346 -14.45 -16.15 -6.25
C PRO A 346 -13.09 -15.49 -6.49
N GLY A 347 -12.06 -15.97 -5.79
CA GLY A 347 -10.71 -15.41 -5.86
C GLY A 347 -10.63 -14.07 -5.16
N LEU A 348 -10.03 -13.08 -5.81
CA LEU A 348 -9.95 -11.70 -5.31
C LEU A 348 -11.30 -10.98 -5.34
N GLY A 349 -12.34 -11.59 -5.93
CA GLY A 349 -13.68 -11.03 -6.02
C GLY A 349 -13.87 -9.97 -7.09
N ILE A 350 -12.90 -9.77 -7.96
CA ILE A 350 -12.96 -8.81 -9.08
C ILE A 350 -12.75 -9.51 -10.42
N GLU A 351 -13.27 -8.90 -11.49
CA GLU A 351 -12.97 -9.30 -12.86
C GLU A 351 -12.17 -8.20 -13.57
N ILE A 352 -10.97 -8.55 -14.02
CA ILE A 352 -10.13 -7.64 -14.79
C ILE A 352 -10.62 -7.55 -16.24
N ASN A 353 -10.69 -6.34 -16.77
CA ASN A 353 -10.94 -6.07 -18.19
C ASN A 353 -9.64 -6.33 -18.99
N GLU A 354 -9.42 -7.61 -19.35
CA GLU A 354 -8.19 -8.04 -20.00
C GLU A 354 -7.97 -7.35 -21.35
N GLU A 355 -9.02 -7.11 -22.11
CA GLU A 355 -8.92 -6.41 -23.42
C GLU A 355 -8.35 -5.00 -23.21
N TYR A 356 -8.85 -4.30 -22.22
CA TYR A 356 -8.37 -2.96 -21.86
C TYR A 356 -6.93 -2.99 -21.30
N VAL A 357 -6.59 -4.00 -20.48
CA VAL A 357 -5.21 -4.19 -20.01
C VAL A 357 -4.24 -4.36 -21.19
N ILE A 358 -4.59 -5.17 -22.19
CA ILE A 358 -3.77 -5.40 -23.40
C ILE A 358 -3.62 -4.10 -24.19
N GLU A 359 -4.71 -3.36 -24.41
CA GLU A 359 -4.70 -2.07 -25.09
C GLU A 359 -3.77 -1.09 -24.37
N ARG A 360 -3.90 -0.97 -23.04
CA ARG A 360 -3.10 -0.02 -22.24
C ARG A 360 -1.65 -0.47 -22.10
N ALA A 361 -1.36 -1.75 -22.10
CA ALA A 361 0.01 -2.28 -22.11
C ALA A 361 0.77 -1.92 -23.40
N ALA A 362 0.06 -1.79 -24.54
CA ALA A 362 0.67 -1.31 -25.77
C ALA A 362 1.15 0.15 -25.68
N VAL A 363 0.53 0.97 -24.82
CA VAL A 363 0.98 2.33 -24.47
C VAL A 363 2.10 2.26 -23.43
N GLY A 364 1.89 1.47 -22.37
CA GLY A 364 2.81 1.31 -21.26
C GLY A 364 3.09 2.60 -20.50
N HIS A 365 4.12 2.60 -19.67
CA HIS A 365 4.62 3.79 -19.00
C HIS A 365 6.13 3.70 -18.73
N ARG A 366 6.72 4.86 -18.47
CA ARG A 366 8.10 5.00 -17.97
C ARG A 366 8.15 5.94 -16.77
N TRP A 367 7.16 5.82 -15.90
CA TRP A 367 7.12 6.62 -14.68
C TRP A 367 8.39 6.40 -13.84
N ARG A 368 8.91 7.47 -13.27
CA ARG A 368 10.10 7.49 -12.40
C ARG A 368 9.81 8.38 -11.20
N ASN A 369 10.37 8.01 -10.05
CA ASN A 369 10.39 8.85 -8.88
C ASN A 369 11.03 10.21 -9.20
N PRO A 370 10.44 11.33 -8.78
CA PRO A 370 11.05 12.64 -8.94
C PRO A 370 12.38 12.72 -8.19
N ILE A 371 13.28 13.54 -8.69
CA ILE A 371 14.55 13.85 -8.02
C ILE A 371 14.46 15.26 -7.50
N TRP A 372 14.38 15.40 -6.19
CA TRP A 372 14.36 16.70 -5.54
C TRP A 372 15.76 17.16 -5.14
N ARG A 373 15.92 18.47 -5.08
CA ARG A 373 17.18 19.12 -4.72
C ARG A 373 16.93 20.25 -3.77
N HIS A 374 17.82 20.38 -2.78
CA HIS A 374 17.91 21.57 -1.94
C HIS A 374 18.49 22.77 -2.71
N ALA A 375 18.39 23.97 -2.16
CA ALA A 375 18.89 25.19 -2.78
C ALA A 375 20.40 25.18 -3.04
N ASP A 376 21.17 24.39 -2.28
CA ASP A 376 22.60 24.19 -2.43
C ASP A 376 22.97 23.13 -3.50
N GLY A 377 21.95 22.49 -4.13
CA GLY A 377 22.11 21.45 -5.15
C GLY A 377 22.28 20.04 -4.58
N SER A 378 22.33 19.85 -3.26
CA SER A 378 22.32 18.52 -2.66
C SER A 378 21.01 17.78 -2.87
N PHE A 379 21.05 16.45 -2.81
CA PHE A 379 19.84 15.62 -2.91
C PHE A 379 18.91 15.87 -1.72
N ALA A 380 17.62 15.95 -2.01
CA ALA A 380 16.57 16.03 -1.00
C ALA A 380 15.74 14.73 -1.02
N GLU A 381 15.39 14.22 0.15
CA GLU A 381 14.52 13.05 0.29
C GLU A 381 13.12 13.33 -0.28
N TRP A 382 12.53 12.30 -0.91
CA TRP A 382 11.20 12.36 -1.54
C TRP A 382 10.27 11.34 -0.93
#